data_0a7558e4cfdaf20d6bdb7608ab459b36
#
_entry.id   0a7558e4cfdaf20d6bdb7608ab459b36
#
_cell.length_a   1.000
_cell.length_b   1.000
_cell.length_c   1.000
_cell.angle_alpha   90.00
_cell.angle_beta   90.00
_cell.angle_gamma   90.00
#
_symmetry.space_group_name_H-M   'P 1'
#
loop_
_entity.id
_entity.type
_entity.pdbx_description
1 polymer ?
#
loop_
_entity_poly.entity_id
_entity_poly.type
_entity_poly.pdbx_seq_one_letter_code
_entity_poly.pdbx_strand_id
1 'polypeptide(L)'
;MEIEEVAAAHPEKILKMVIDPAIGFMPFHGRKIAFGLGLEGKQVSAAVKFMTAMYQAFVGLDASIVEINPLVVTGAGEVIALDAKMNFDDNALFRHKDVAEMRDEDEEDAMEIEAAKHELNYIKLDGQVGCMVNGAGLAMATMDIIKLYGSEPANFLDVGGSATKERVTAAFKIILSDENVEGILVNIFGGIMRCDVIAEGVVAAAREVELHVPLVVRLEGTNVELGKKILADSGLPIISADNLADAAEKVVKAVREAA
;
A
#
# COMPACT_ATOMS: atom_id res chain seq x y z
N MET A 1 -19.03 4.18 -9.82
CA MET A 1 -19.91 3.83 -8.68
C MET A 1 -19.04 3.07 -7.71
N GLU A 2 -18.81 3.67 -6.56
CA GLU A 2 -17.95 3.08 -5.53
C GLU A 2 -18.67 1.89 -4.89
N ILE A 3 -18.03 0.72 -4.88
CA ILE A 3 -18.62 -0.52 -4.37
C ILE A 3 -18.86 -0.44 -2.86
N GLU A 4 -18.04 0.32 -2.15
CA GLU A 4 -18.12 0.58 -0.72
C GLU A 4 -19.39 1.35 -0.36
N GLU A 5 -19.74 2.36 -1.15
CA GLU A 5 -21.00 3.12 -0.99
C GLU A 5 -22.22 2.24 -1.24
N VAL A 6 -22.15 1.40 -2.28
CA VAL A 6 -23.23 0.44 -2.58
C VAL A 6 -23.34 -0.61 -1.48
N ALA A 7 -22.22 -1.11 -0.97
CA ALA A 7 -22.20 -2.10 0.11
C ALA A 7 -22.78 -1.52 1.41
N ALA A 8 -22.56 -0.24 1.68
CA ALA A 8 -23.11 0.43 2.87
C ALA A 8 -24.61 0.73 2.72
N ALA A 9 -25.06 1.24 1.56
CA ALA A 9 -26.44 1.63 1.32
C ALA A 9 -27.36 0.46 0.94
N HIS A 10 -26.84 -0.55 0.22
CA HIS A 10 -27.56 -1.67 -0.37
C HIS A 10 -26.79 -2.98 -0.25
N PRO A 11 -26.50 -3.47 0.96
CA PRO A 11 -25.70 -4.70 1.17
C PRO A 11 -26.30 -5.94 0.50
N GLU A 12 -27.61 -5.96 0.27
CA GLU A 12 -28.32 -7.04 -0.42
C GLU A 12 -27.94 -7.18 -1.92
N LYS A 13 -27.38 -6.13 -2.51
CA LYS A 13 -26.91 -6.14 -3.91
C LYS A 13 -25.51 -6.72 -4.07
N ILE A 14 -24.77 -6.86 -2.97
CA ILE A 14 -23.41 -7.41 -2.98
C ILE A 14 -23.45 -8.91 -2.68
N LEU A 15 -23.28 -9.72 -3.71
CA LEU A 15 -23.23 -11.17 -3.59
C LEU A 15 -21.80 -11.62 -3.23
N LYS A 16 -21.61 -12.08 -2.01
CA LYS A 16 -20.32 -12.57 -1.53
C LYS A 16 -20.25 -14.10 -1.58
N MET A 17 -19.15 -14.64 -2.11
CA MET A 17 -18.85 -16.06 -2.14
C MET A 17 -17.41 -16.30 -1.71
N VAL A 18 -17.25 -16.96 -0.59
CA VAL A 18 -15.93 -17.39 -0.10
C VAL A 18 -15.55 -18.69 -0.79
N ILE A 19 -14.36 -18.75 -1.36
CA ILE A 19 -13.78 -19.93 -1.98
C ILE A 19 -12.70 -20.46 -1.05
N ASP A 20 -12.92 -21.68 -0.55
CA ASP A 20 -11.88 -22.35 0.26
C ASP A 20 -10.73 -22.78 -0.66
N PRO A 21 -9.48 -22.33 -0.39
CA PRO A 21 -8.33 -22.68 -1.23
C PRO A 21 -8.08 -24.19 -1.36
N ALA A 22 -8.48 -24.98 -0.37
CA ALA A 22 -8.28 -26.44 -0.38
C ALA A 22 -9.17 -27.15 -1.41
N ILE A 23 -10.35 -26.60 -1.72
CA ILE A 23 -11.29 -27.18 -2.70
C ILE A 23 -11.36 -26.39 -4.01
N GLY A 24 -10.95 -25.12 -4.00
CA GLY A 24 -11.00 -24.23 -5.14
C GLY A 24 -12.42 -23.84 -5.58
N PHE A 25 -12.49 -23.16 -6.73
CA PHE A 25 -13.78 -22.78 -7.31
C PHE A 25 -14.50 -23.98 -7.91
N MET A 26 -15.71 -24.25 -7.42
CA MET A 26 -16.56 -25.33 -7.87
C MET A 26 -17.79 -24.81 -8.63
N PRO A 27 -18.36 -25.55 -9.56
CA PRO A 27 -19.54 -25.13 -10.36
C PRO A 27 -20.72 -24.62 -9.52
N PHE A 28 -20.90 -25.11 -8.30
CA PHE A 28 -21.99 -24.65 -7.44
C PHE A 28 -21.80 -23.23 -6.95
N HIS A 29 -20.55 -22.78 -6.75
CA HIS A 29 -20.24 -21.39 -6.41
C HIS A 29 -20.72 -20.46 -7.52
N GLY A 30 -20.34 -20.76 -8.77
CA GLY A 30 -20.76 -20.00 -9.94
C GLY A 30 -22.28 -20.00 -10.15
N ARG A 31 -22.95 -21.15 -9.96
CA ARG A 31 -24.41 -21.20 -10.04
C ARG A 31 -25.09 -20.32 -9.00
N LYS A 32 -24.60 -20.32 -7.77
CA LYS A 32 -25.16 -19.47 -6.70
C LYS A 32 -25.04 -17.99 -7.03
N ILE A 33 -23.89 -17.55 -7.55
CA ILE A 33 -23.70 -16.16 -8.00
C ILE A 33 -24.59 -15.87 -9.21
N ALA A 34 -24.60 -16.73 -10.22
CA ALA A 34 -25.38 -16.53 -11.44
C ALA A 34 -26.89 -16.37 -11.16
N PHE A 35 -27.45 -17.20 -10.29
CA PHE A 35 -28.85 -17.06 -9.86
C PHE A 35 -29.08 -15.79 -9.05
N GLY A 36 -28.14 -15.42 -8.18
CA GLY A 36 -28.22 -14.17 -7.42
C GLY A 36 -28.19 -12.93 -8.32
N LEU A 37 -27.50 -12.99 -9.46
CA LEU A 37 -27.48 -11.96 -10.51
C LEU A 37 -28.73 -11.98 -11.41
N GLY A 38 -29.67 -12.91 -11.19
CA GLY A 38 -30.86 -13.04 -12.00
C GLY A 38 -30.66 -13.67 -13.37
N LEU A 39 -29.53 -14.38 -13.59
CA LEU A 39 -29.28 -15.07 -14.84
C LEU A 39 -30.11 -16.37 -14.93
N GLU A 40 -30.55 -16.71 -16.14
CA GLU A 40 -31.43 -17.86 -16.39
C GLU A 40 -30.94 -18.77 -17.53
N GLY A 41 -31.39 -20.01 -17.52
CA GLY A 41 -31.18 -20.96 -18.60
C GLY A 41 -29.70 -21.15 -18.99
N LYS A 42 -29.38 -20.87 -20.27
CA LYS A 42 -28.00 -21.00 -20.80
C LYS A 42 -27.03 -19.97 -20.25
N GLN A 43 -27.52 -18.80 -19.81
CA GLN A 43 -26.68 -17.74 -19.23
C GLN A 43 -26.01 -18.24 -17.94
N VAL A 44 -26.69 -19.02 -17.11
CA VAL A 44 -26.13 -19.63 -15.90
C VAL A 44 -24.89 -20.47 -16.22
N SER A 45 -24.99 -21.32 -17.24
CA SER A 45 -23.87 -22.18 -17.65
C SER A 45 -22.71 -21.38 -18.24
N ALA A 46 -23.01 -20.31 -19.00
CA ALA A 46 -22.01 -19.38 -19.53
C ALA A 46 -21.28 -18.63 -18.42
N ALA A 47 -22.03 -18.10 -17.45
CA ALA A 47 -21.47 -17.41 -16.29
C ALA A 47 -20.61 -18.34 -15.41
N VAL A 48 -21.03 -19.59 -15.19
CA VAL A 48 -20.22 -20.58 -14.46
C VAL A 48 -18.90 -20.85 -15.19
N LYS A 49 -18.95 -21.03 -16.53
CA LYS A 49 -17.75 -21.24 -17.34
C LYS A 49 -16.81 -20.03 -17.25
N PHE A 50 -17.35 -18.81 -17.36
CA PHE A 50 -16.60 -17.57 -17.25
C PHE A 50 -15.91 -17.45 -15.88
N MET A 51 -16.65 -17.58 -14.78
CA MET A 51 -16.10 -17.50 -13.42
C MET A 51 -15.06 -18.59 -13.12
N THR A 52 -15.23 -19.78 -13.70
CA THR A 52 -14.23 -20.85 -13.59
C THR A 52 -12.92 -20.45 -14.26
N ALA A 53 -12.99 -19.91 -15.49
CA ALA A 53 -11.81 -19.45 -16.22
C ALA A 53 -11.13 -18.27 -15.51
N MET A 54 -11.90 -17.32 -15.00
CA MET A 54 -11.41 -16.19 -14.20
C MET A 54 -10.66 -16.67 -12.94
N TYR A 55 -11.23 -17.63 -12.21
CA TYR A 55 -10.57 -18.21 -11.04
C TYR A 55 -9.27 -18.95 -11.40
N GLN A 56 -9.26 -19.67 -12.53
CA GLN A 56 -8.05 -20.34 -13.00
C GLN A 56 -6.96 -19.34 -13.40
N ALA A 57 -7.33 -18.24 -14.04
CA ALA A 57 -6.39 -17.14 -14.34
C ALA A 57 -5.86 -16.51 -13.05
N PHE A 58 -6.75 -16.20 -12.10
CA PHE A 58 -6.40 -15.62 -10.79
C PHE A 58 -5.34 -16.47 -10.07
N VAL A 59 -5.59 -17.77 -9.91
CA VAL A 59 -4.66 -18.68 -9.20
C VAL A 59 -3.43 -18.99 -10.03
N GLY A 60 -3.60 -19.21 -11.33
CA GLY A 60 -2.52 -19.66 -12.23
C GLY A 60 -1.48 -18.58 -12.54
N LEU A 61 -1.85 -17.31 -12.42
CA LEU A 61 -0.98 -16.15 -12.67
C LEU A 61 -0.59 -15.42 -11.40
N ASP A 62 -0.90 -15.96 -10.23
CA ASP A 62 -0.68 -15.30 -8.93
C ASP A 62 -1.27 -13.87 -8.88
N ALA A 63 -2.48 -13.71 -9.40
CA ALA A 63 -3.17 -12.44 -9.33
C ALA A 63 -3.60 -12.15 -7.87
N SER A 64 -3.51 -10.90 -7.45
CA SER A 64 -4.01 -10.41 -6.16
C SER A 64 -5.46 -9.94 -6.27
N ILE A 65 -5.81 -9.33 -7.40
CA ILE A 65 -7.17 -8.87 -7.75
C ILE A 65 -7.43 -9.16 -9.22
N VAL A 66 -8.66 -9.59 -9.51
CA VAL A 66 -9.24 -9.61 -10.87
C VAL A 66 -10.59 -8.92 -10.79
N GLU A 67 -10.73 -7.80 -11.46
CA GLU A 67 -11.96 -7.04 -11.59
C GLU A 67 -12.48 -7.13 -13.02
N ILE A 68 -13.79 -7.41 -13.16
CA ILE A 68 -14.50 -7.42 -14.44
C ILE A 68 -15.63 -6.40 -14.34
N ASN A 69 -15.47 -5.28 -15.00
CA ASN A 69 -16.42 -4.17 -14.88
C ASN A 69 -16.55 -3.38 -16.20
N PRO A 70 -17.67 -3.58 -16.95
CA PRO A 70 -18.80 -4.48 -16.63
C PRO A 70 -18.66 -5.90 -17.17
N LEU A 71 -19.29 -6.85 -16.48
CA LEU A 71 -19.66 -8.13 -17.04
C LEU A 71 -21.04 -7.98 -17.70
N VAL A 72 -21.15 -8.27 -18.98
CA VAL A 72 -22.38 -8.01 -19.75
C VAL A 72 -22.99 -9.29 -20.30
N VAL A 73 -24.32 -9.29 -20.44
CA VAL A 73 -25.06 -10.30 -21.17
C VAL A 73 -25.52 -9.68 -22.49
N THR A 74 -25.07 -10.27 -23.60
CA THR A 74 -25.44 -9.78 -24.94
C THR A 74 -26.88 -10.11 -25.30
N GLY A 75 -27.41 -9.47 -26.35
CA GLY A 75 -28.73 -9.80 -26.90
C GLY A 75 -28.84 -11.24 -27.39
N ALA A 76 -27.72 -11.93 -27.66
CA ALA A 76 -27.67 -13.37 -28.00
C ALA A 76 -27.61 -14.27 -26.76
N GLY A 77 -27.56 -13.71 -25.56
CA GLY A 77 -27.49 -14.43 -24.29
C GLY A 77 -26.08 -14.89 -23.91
N GLU A 78 -25.03 -14.35 -24.55
CA GLU A 78 -23.64 -14.63 -24.21
C GLU A 78 -23.21 -13.78 -23.02
N VAL A 79 -22.37 -14.34 -22.14
CA VAL A 79 -21.77 -13.65 -21.00
C VAL A 79 -20.33 -13.31 -21.38
N ILE A 80 -20.02 -12.02 -21.44
CA ILE A 80 -18.69 -11.53 -21.85
C ILE A 80 -18.17 -10.46 -20.89
N ALA A 81 -16.85 -10.43 -20.68
CA ALA A 81 -16.17 -9.30 -20.07
C ALA A 81 -16.05 -8.18 -21.12
N LEU A 82 -16.51 -6.97 -20.77
CA LEU A 82 -16.31 -5.83 -21.63
C LEU A 82 -14.95 -5.17 -21.32
N ASP A 83 -14.60 -5.13 -20.05
CA ASP A 83 -13.33 -4.68 -19.54
C ASP A 83 -12.86 -5.56 -18.38
N ALA A 84 -11.54 -5.62 -18.18
CA ALA A 84 -10.90 -6.40 -17.14
C ALA A 84 -9.65 -5.69 -16.60
N LYS A 85 -9.58 -5.54 -15.28
CA LYS A 85 -8.39 -5.08 -14.57
C LYS A 85 -7.82 -6.23 -13.75
N MET A 86 -6.52 -6.45 -13.86
CA MET A 86 -5.83 -7.51 -13.12
C MET A 86 -4.59 -6.93 -12.43
N ASN A 87 -4.48 -7.21 -11.13
CA ASN A 87 -3.28 -6.93 -10.36
C ASN A 87 -2.64 -8.27 -9.98
N PHE A 88 -1.33 -8.32 -9.99
CA PHE A 88 -0.55 -9.53 -9.74
C PHE A 88 0.30 -9.36 -8.49
N ASP A 89 0.71 -10.49 -7.89
CA ASP A 89 1.68 -10.47 -6.79
C ASP A 89 3.08 -10.22 -7.36
N ASP A 90 3.66 -9.08 -7.07
CA ASP A 90 5.01 -8.69 -7.50
C ASP A 90 6.07 -9.71 -7.09
N ASN A 91 5.88 -10.36 -5.93
CA ASN A 91 6.78 -11.40 -5.45
C ASN A 91 6.73 -12.68 -6.31
N ALA A 92 5.72 -12.84 -7.15
CA ALA A 92 5.56 -13.97 -8.07
C ALA A 92 5.97 -13.66 -9.51
N LEU A 93 6.18 -12.40 -9.89
CA LEU A 93 6.48 -12.00 -11.28
C LEU A 93 7.77 -12.64 -11.84
N PHE A 94 8.71 -13.05 -10.98
CA PHE A 94 9.91 -13.77 -11.44
C PHE A 94 9.59 -15.05 -12.20
N ARG A 95 8.43 -15.67 -11.96
CA ARG A 95 7.93 -16.89 -12.65
C ARG A 95 6.88 -16.61 -13.72
N HIS A 96 6.44 -15.35 -13.87
CA HIS A 96 5.45 -14.87 -14.84
C HIS A 96 6.02 -13.71 -15.68
N LYS A 97 7.08 -13.99 -16.45
CA LYS A 97 7.77 -12.95 -17.23
C LYS A 97 6.90 -12.32 -18.31
N ASP A 98 6.01 -13.12 -18.89
CA ASP A 98 5.01 -12.69 -19.87
C ASP A 98 3.99 -11.72 -19.26
N VAL A 99 3.62 -11.94 -18.00
CA VAL A 99 2.75 -11.01 -17.25
C VAL A 99 3.51 -9.71 -16.93
N ALA A 100 4.78 -9.81 -16.49
CA ALA A 100 5.59 -8.64 -16.21
C ALA A 100 5.79 -7.73 -17.45
N GLU A 101 5.83 -8.32 -18.66
CA GLU A 101 5.91 -7.56 -19.92
C GLU A 101 4.60 -6.84 -20.29
N MET A 102 3.46 -7.19 -19.67
CA MET A 102 2.16 -6.56 -19.88
C MET A 102 1.87 -5.42 -18.90
N ARG A 103 2.83 -5.07 -18.03
CA ARG A 103 2.65 -3.99 -17.05
C ARG A 103 2.30 -2.69 -17.77
N ASP A 104 1.23 -2.05 -17.32
CA ASP A 104 0.77 -0.76 -17.81
C ASP A 104 1.06 0.31 -16.76
N GLU A 105 2.16 1.03 -16.95
CA GLU A 105 2.59 2.07 -16.02
C GLU A 105 1.65 3.30 -16.03
N ASP A 106 0.83 3.48 -17.08
CA ASP A 106 -0.12 4.59 -17.16
C ASP A 106 -1.32 4.42 -16.20
N GLU A 107 -1.55 3.19 -15.70
CA GLU A 107 -2.59 2.85 -14.73
C GLU A 107 -2.09 2.84 -13.27
N GLU A 108 -0.79 3.09 -13.05
CA GLU A 108 -0.18 3.08 -11.72
C GLU A 108 0.07 4.51 -11.21
N ASP A 109 0.14 4.68 -9.88
CA ASP A 109 0.53 5.95 -9.29
C ASP A 109 2.01 6.26 -9.58
N ALA A 110 2.31 7.49 -10.02
CA ALA A 110 3.65 7.89 -10.40
C ALA A 110 4.67 7.79 -9.26
N MET A 111 4.23 7.97 -7.99
CA MET A 111 5.10 7.83 -6.82
C MET A 111 5.39 6.36 -6.53
N GLU A 112 4.42 5.45 -6.77
CA GLU A 112 4.61 4.01 -6.63
C GLU A 112 5.60 3.48 -7.68
N ILE A 113 5.49 3.95 -8.93
CA ILE A 113 6.45 3.65 -10.00
C ILE A 113 7.86 4.12 -9.63
N GLU A 114 7.97 5.37 -9.12
CA GLU A 114 9.28 5.91 -8.73
C GLU A 114 9.88 5.13 -7.54
N ALA A 115 9.05 4.76 -6.56
CA ALA A 115 9.46 3.95 -5.41
C ALA A 115 9.98 2.57 -5.84
N ALA A 116 9.32 1.93 -6.79
CA ALA A 116 9.73 0.64 -7.32
C ALA A 116 11.15 0.65 -7.93
N LYS A 117 11.56 1.76 -8.58
CA LYS A 117 12.93 1.93 -9.13
C LYS A 117 14.01 1.90 -8.04
N HIS A 118 13.64 2.26 -6.81
CA HIS A 118 14.52 2.27 -5.64
C HIS A 118 14.33 1.05 -4.72
N GLU A 119 13.57 0.05 -5.18
CA GLU A 119 13.21 -1.14 -4.40
C GLU A 119 12.55 -0.78 -3.05
N LEU A 120 11.72 0.25 -3.04
CA LEU A 120 10.91 0.69 -1.90
C LEU A 120 9.48 0.17 -2.05
N ASN A 121 8.92 -0.34 -0.96
CA ASN A 121 7.51 -0.67 -0.91
C ASN A 121 6.73 0.58 -0.50
N TYR A 122 6.08 1.22 -1.46
CA TYR A 122 5.32 2.46 -1.27
C TYR A 122 3.88 2.26 -1.75
N ILE A 123 2.93 2.79 -0.99
CA ILE A 123 1.52 2.90 -1.38
C ILE A 123 1.05 4.30 -1.00
N LYS A 124 0.51 5.04 -1.94
CA LYS A 124 -0.07 6.36 -1.71
C LYS A 124 -1.39 6.26 -0.95
N LEU A 125 -1.60 7.17 0.00
CA LEU A 125 -2.84 7.35 0.76
C LEU A 125 -3.23 8.84 0.76
N ASP A 126 -4.42 9.17 1.26
CA ASP A 126 -4.98 10.53 1.18
C ASP A 126 -4.71 11.40 2.42
N GLY A 127 -3.75 11.04 3.27
CA GLY A 127 -3.48 11.76 4.52
C GLY A 127 -2.44 12.87 4.39
N GLN A 128 -2.03 13.40 5.57
CA GLN A 128 -1.11 14.55 5.70
C GLN A 128 0.21 14.17 6.36
N VAL A 129 0.30 13.01 6.99
CA VAL A 129 1.52 12.55 7.67
C VAL A 129 2.26 11.54 6.81
N GLY A 130 3.37 11.97 6.22
CA GLY A 130 4.28 11.07 5.51
C GLY A 130 4.94 10.08 6.48
N CYS A 131 4.97 8.81 6.10
CA CYS A 131 5.51 7.72 6.92
C CYS A 131 6.74 7.09 6.25
N MET A 132 7.83 6.90 7.00
CA MET A 132 8.99 6.10 6.60
C MET A 132 9.35 5.13 7.72
N VAL A 133 9.29 3.85 7.42
CA VAL A 133 9.40 2.78 8.41
C VAL A 133 10.26 1.64 7.87
N ASN A 134 10.88 0.84 8.72
CA ASN A 134 11.53 -0.40 8.32
C ASN A 134 10.75 -1.61 8.81
N GLY A 135 10.03 -2.21 7.91
CA GLY A 135 9.21 -3.40 8.13
C GLY A 135 7.70 -3.13 8.04
N ALA A 136 7.02 -3.90 7.22
CA ALA A 136 5.60 -3.72 6.89
C ALA A 136 4.68 -3.72 8.13
N GLY A 137 4.91 -4.62 9.10
CA GLY A 137 4.12 -4.65 10.34
C GLY A 137 4.28 -3.39 11.18
N LEU A 138 5.51 -2.83 11.24
CA LEU A 138 5.76 -1.58 11.95
C LEU A 138 5.14 -0.39 11.19
N ALA A 139 5.14 -0.41 9.85
CA ALA A 139 4.49 0.60 9.02
C ALA A 139 2.98 0.63 9.28
N MET A 140 2.31 -0.52 9.28
CA MET A 140 0.88 -0.62 9.59
C MET A 140 0.57 -0.09 11.00
N ALA A 141 1.33 -0.50 12.01
CA ALA A 141 1.16 -0.01 13.38
C ALA A 141 1.41 1.51 13.50
N THR A 142 2.33 2.06 12.69
CA THR A 142 2.59 3.50 12.65
C THR A 142 1.43 4.27 12.04
N MET A 143 0.84 3.76 10.97
CA MET A 143 -0.36 4.35 10.36
C MET A 143 -1.56 4.30 11.32
N ASP A 144 -1.78 3.18 11.99
CA ASP A 144 -2.88 3.02 12.96
C ASP A 144 -2.77 4.01 14.12
N ILE A 145 -1.56 4.20 14.66
CA ILE A 145 -1.39 5.12 15.78
C ILE A 145 -1.52 6.58 15.35
N ILE A 146 -1.11 6.95 14.15
CA ILE A 146 -1.35 8.30 13.59
C ILE A 146 -2.87 8.58 13.56
N LYS A 147 -3.66 7.62 13.05
CA LYS A 147 -5.13 7.71 13.06
C LYS A 147 -5.71 7.84 14.47
N LEU A 148 -5.20 7.05 15.41
CA LEU A 148 -5.64 7.10 16.81
C LEU A 148 -5.41 8.49 17.44
N TYR A 149 -4.34 9.19 17.05
CA TYR A 149 -4.02 10.55 17.53
C TYR A 149 -4.71 11.65 16.70
N GLY A 150 -5.51 11.30 15.72
CA GLY A 150 -6.43 12.19 15.01
C GLY A 150 -5.80 12.93 13.83
N SER A 151 -4.91 12.26 13.10
CA SER A 151 -4.45 12.64 11.76
C SER A 151 -4.51 11.43 10.82
N GLU A 152 -4.24 11.63 9.54
CA GLU A 152 -4.28 10.57 8.55
C GLU A 152 -2.89 10.34 7.93
N PRO A 153 -2.45 9.08 7.72
CA PRO A 153 -1.20 8.79 7.03
C PRO A 153 -1.33 9.09 5.53
N ALA A 154 -0.30 9.75 4.97
CA ALA A 154 -0.22 10.08 3.55
C ALA A 154 0.28 8.91 2.70
N ASN A 155 0.94 7.94 3.31
CA ASN A 155 1.49 6.80 2.60
C ASN A 155 1.80 5.64 3.54
N PHE A 156 1.84 4.44 2.97
CA PHE A 156 2.64 3.33 3.49
C PHE A 156 4.02 3.41 2.85
N LEU A 157 5.10 3.26 3.61
CA LEU A 157 6.45 3.12 3.07
C LEU A 157 7.32 2.26 3.96
N ASP A 158 7.78 1.13 3.43
CA ASP A 158 8.76 0.25 4.05
C ASP A 158 10.09 0.33 3.29
N VAL A 159 11.12 0.86 3.95
CA VAL A 159 12.47 0.95 3.38
C VAL A 159 13.25 -0.36 3.48
N GLY A 160 12.67 -1.38 4.13
CA GLY A 160 13.28 -2.68 4.34
C GLY A 160 14.36 -2.71 5.42
N GLY A 161 14.84 -3.91 5.72
CA GLY A 161 15.84 -4.16 6.78
C GLY A 161 17.29 -3.84 6.40
N SER A 162 17.57 -3.43 5.17
CA SER A 162 18.90 -3.11 4.64
C SER A 162 18.97 -1.76 3.96
N ALA A 163 18.15 -0.78 4.40
CA ALA A 163 18.10 0.53 3.78
C ALA A 163 19.47 1.22 3.78
N THR A 164 19.87 1.67 2.59
CA THR A 164 21.06 2.49 2.38
C THR A 164 20.71 3.96 2.48
N LYS A 165 21.72 4.82 2.55
CA LYS A 165 21.54 6.28 2.48
C LYS A 165 20.76 6.70 1.23
N GLU A 166 21.05 6.07 0.09
CA GLU A 166 20.42 6.36 -1.20
C GLU A 166 18.93 6.02 -1.16
N ARG A 167 18.55 4.88 -0.60
CA ARG A 167 17.14 4.48 -0.41
C ARG A 167 16.41 5.43 0.52
N VAL A 168 17.03 5.82 1.63
CA VAL A 168 16.45 6.80 2.57
C VAL A 168 16.22 8.15 1.88
N THR A 169 17.20 8.61 1.09
CA THR A 169 17.07 9.86 0.32
C THR A 169 15.95 9.78 -0.71
N ALA A 170 15.86 8.69 -1.44
CA ALA A 170 14.78 8.46 -2.41
C ALA A 170 13.41 8.44 -1.71
N ALA A 171 13.30 7.75 -0.57
CA ALA A 171 12.08 7.71 0.23
C ALA A 171 11.62 9.12 0.66
N PHE A 172 12.54 9.97 1.16
CA PHE A 172 12.21 11.35 1.49
C PHE A 172 11.73 12.15 0.29
N LYS A 173 12.41 12.02 -0.86
CA LYS A 173 12.01 12.73 -2.09
C LYS A 173 10.62 12.34 -2.55
N ILE A 174 10.30 11.04 -2.49
CA ILE A 174 8.98 10.52 -2.86
C ILE A 174 7.91 11.06 -1.89
N ILE A 175 8.13 10.97 -0.58
CA ILE A 175 7.18 11.49 0.42
C ILE A 175 6.93 12.99 0.21
N LEU A 176 7.99 13.78 0.00
CA LEU A 176 7.89 15.23 -0.17
C LEU A 176 7.37 15.68 -1.54
N SER A 177 7.29 14.77 -2.51
CA SER A 177 6.63 15.05 -3.80
C SER A 177 5.09 15.02 -3.71
N ASP A 178 4.54 14.50 -2.62
CA ASP A 178 3.11 14.62 -2.33
C ASP A 178 2.82 15.97 -1.66
N GLU A 179 2.08 16.83 -2.36
CA GLU A 179 1.68 18.16 -1.89
C GLU A 179 0.80 18.13 -0.63
N ASN A 180 0.16 16.99 -0.34
CA ASN A 180 -0.66 16.82 0.86
C ASN A 180 0.17 16.58 2.13
N VAL A 181 1.46 16.28 2.01
CA VAL A 181 2.31 15.98 3.16
C VAL A 181 2.67 17.27 3.93
N GLU A 182 2.16 17.37 5.14
CA GLU A 182 2.37 18.49 6.06
C GLU A 182 3.35 18.17 7.19
N GLY A 183 3.75 16.91 7.35
CA GLY A 183 4.76 16.46 8.32
C GLY A 183 5.19 15.03 8.05
N ILE A 184 6.38 14.65 8.54
CA ILE A 184 6.95 13.31 8.32
C ILE A 184 7.22 12.63 9.64
N LEU A 185 6.82 11.37 9.77
CA LEU A 185 7.20 10.47 10.84
C LEU A 185 8.12 9.37 10.32
N VAL A 186 9.38 9.40 10.77
CA VAL A 186 10.34 8.31 10.60
C VAL A 186 10.31 7.42 11.84
N ASN A 187 9.93 6.17 11.67
CA ASN A 187 9.83 5.21 12.77
C ASN A 187 10.67 3.96 12.46
N ILE A 188 11.83 3.85 13.08
CA ILE A 188 12.82 2.80 12.81
C ILE A 188 13.04 1.94 14.04
N PHE A 189 12.95 0.64 13.83
CA PHE A 189 13.41 -0.35 14.80
C PHE A 189 14.71 -1.01 14.29
N GLY A 190 15.83 -0.69 14.93
CA GLY A 190 17.14 -1.19 14.58
C GLY A 190 17.35 -2.62 15.10
N GLY A 191 17.15 -3.59 14.23
CA GLY A 191 17.54 -4.98 14.45
C GLY A 191 18.90 -5.26 13.78
N ILE A 192 18.85 -5.85 12.58
CA ILE A 192 20.02 -6.01 11.70
C ILE A 192 20.48 -4.63 11.23
N MET A 193 19.56 -3.75 10.90
CA MET A 193 19.83 -2.35 10.60
C MET A 193 20.18 -1.60 11.90
N ARG A 194 21.20 -0.75 11.86
CA ARG A 194 21.68 0.02 13.00
C ARG A 194 21.12 1.43 12.97
N CYS A 195 20.67 1.94 14.12
CA CYS A 195 20.08 3.27 14.25
C CYS A 195 21.05 4.40 13.88
N ASP A 196 22.35 4.26 14.13
CA ASP A 196 23.36 5.25 13.74
C ASP A 196 23.47 5.41 12.21
N VAL A 197 23.45 4.31 11.46
CA VAL A 197 23.47 4.35 9.98
C VAL A 197 22.22 5.01 9.42
N ILE A 198 21.05 4.70 10.00
CA ILE A 198 19.80 5.35 9.60
C ILE A 198 19.80 6.83 9.95
N ALA A 199 20.27 7.21 11.14
CA ALA A 199 20.33 8.61 11.53
C ALA A 199 21.22 9.42 10.58
N GLU A 200 22.37 8.88 10.16
CA GLU A 200 23.23 9.50 9.14
C GLU A 200 22.50 9.65 7.80
N GLY A 201 21.77 8.62 7.38
CA GLY A 201 20.95 8.63 6.16
C GLY A 201 19.84 9.68 6.22
N VAL A 202 19.09 9.73 7.32
CA VAL A 202 18.03 10.72 7.57
C VAL A 202 18.59 12.16 7.54
N VAL A 203 19.69 12.43 8.25
CA VAL A 203 20.33 13.75 8.28
C VAL A 203 20.82 14.15 6.89
N ALA A 204 21.45 13.23 6.17
CA ALA A 204 21.94 13.51 4.82
C ALA A 204 20.79 13.78 3.84
N ALA A 205 19.74 12.96 3.89
CA ALA A 205 18.55 13.13 3.06
C ALA A 205 17.83 14.46 3.36
N ALA A 206 17.59 14.75 4.65
CA ALA A 206 16.92 15.99 5.06
C ALA A 206 17.67 17.27 4.62
N ARG A 207 19.02 17.22 4.56
CA ARG A 207 19.82 18.32 4.00
C ARG A 207 19.71 18.42 2.48
N GLU A 208 19.67 17.28 1.78
CA GLU A 208 19.62 17.24 0.32
C GLU A 208 18.27 17.72 -0.23
N VAL A 209 17.17 17.39 0.45
CA VAL A 209 15.82 17.74 0.01
C VAL A 209 15.32 19.10 0.50
N GLU A 210 16.15 19.87 1.24
CA GLU A 210 15.75 21.17 1.82
C GLU A 210 14.43 21.07 2.59
N LEU A 211 14.39 20.18 3.58
CA LEU A 211 13.17 19.81 4.31
C LEU A 211 12.41 21.04 4.81
N HIS A 212 11.17 21.20 4.41
CA HIS A 212 10.30 22.33 4.70
C HIS A 212 9.10 21.97 5.60
N VAL A 213 8.95 20.70 5.94
CA VAL A 213 7.90 20.21 6.83
C VAL A 213 8.49 19.65 8.13
N PRO A 214 7.74 19.62 9.25
CA PRO A 214 8.20 19.02 10.49
C PRO A 214 8.63 17.57 10.31
N LEU A 215 9.78 17.21 10.89
CA LEU A 215 10.30 15.85 10.88
C LEU A 215 10.39 15.30 12.30
N VAL A 216 9.60 14.29 12.58
CA VAL A 216 9.66 13.52 13.82
C VAL A 216 10.36 12.21 13.57
N VAL A 217 11.35 11.87 14.42
CA VAL A 217 12.13 10.62 14.27
C VAL A 217 12.10 9.83 15.57
N ARG A 218 11.61 8.60 15.48
CA ARG A 218 11.71 7.59 16.55
C ARG A 218 12.70 6.52 16.13
N LEU A 219 13.72 6.33 16.95
CA LEU A 219 14.70 5.26 16.81
C LEU A 219 14.64 4.34 18.02
N GLU A 220 14.71 3.03 17.81
CA GLU A 220 14.81 2.02 18.85
C GLU A 220 15.66 0.86 18.37
N GLY A 221 16.33 0.14 19.29
CA GLY A 221 17.15 -1.03 19.00
C GLY A 221 18.64 -0.75 18.94
N THR A 222 19.37 -1.40 18.04
CA THR A 222 20.84 -1.39 17.98
C THR A 222 21.39 0.02 17.72
N ASN A 223 22.29 0.49 18.58
CA ASN A 223 22.96 1.80 18.52
C ASN A 223 21.99 3.00 18.60
N VAL A 224 20.88 2.86 19.30
CA VAL A 224 19.86 3.93 19.44
C VAL A 224 20.43 5.22 20.03
N GLU A 225 21.25 5.15 21.07
CA GLU A 225 21.84 6.34 21.71
C GLU A 225 22.78 7.10 20.76
N LEU A 226 23.56 6.37 19.97
CA LEU A 226 24.41 7.00 18.95
C LEU A 226 23.56 7.62 17.84
N GLY A 227 22.51 6.95 17.39
CA GLY A 227 21.57 7.48 16.41
C GLY A 227 20.88 8.75 16.88
N LYS A 228 20.35 8.77 18.11
CA LYS A 228 19.75 9.98 18.73
C LYS A 228 20.76 11.12 18.82
N LYS A 229 22.02 10.82 19.17
CA LYS A 229 23.08 11.85 19.21
C LYS A 229 23.37 12.42 17.83
N ILE A 230 23.47 11.60 16.78
CA ILE A 230 23.68 12.08 15.40
C ILE A 230 22.56 13.02 14.97
N LEU A 231 21.29 12.68 15.27
CA LEU A 231 20.16 13.54 14.98
C LEU A 231 20.26 14.89 15.74
N ALA A 232 20.56 14.86 17.03
CA ALA A 232 20.68 16.06 17.85
C ALA A 232 21.84 16.98 17.40
N ASP A 233 23.00 16.40 17.08
CA ASP A 233 24.20 17.14 16.65
C ASP A 233 24.10 17.64 15.20
N SER A 234 23.07 17.25 14.45
CA SER A 234 22.90 17.59 13.03
C SER A 234 22.62 19.08 12.77
N GLY A 235 22.10 19.79 13.76
CA GLY A 235 21.65 21.19 13.65
C GLY A 235 20.35 21.34 12.82
N LEU A 236 19.70 20.24 12.43
CA LEU A 236 18.41 20.26 11.75
C LEU A 236 17.26 20.30 12.77
N PRO A 237 16.10 20.88 12.43
CA PRO A 237 14.92 20.94 13.30
C PRO A 237 14.20 19.59 13.39
N ILE A 238 14.94 18.54 13.80
CA ILE A 238 14.43 17.18 13.95
C ILE A 238 13.88 17.00 15.36
N ILE A 239 12.64 16.54 15.47
CA ILE A 239 11.97 16.26 16.73
C ILE A 239 12.18 14.77 17.06
N SER A 240 12.96 14.48 18.10
CA SER A 240 13.16 13.10 18.56
C SER A 240 11.97 12.63 19.39
N ALA A 241 11.59 11.36 19.20
CA ALA A 241 10.56 10.69 19.98
C ALA A 241 11.10 9.47 20.71
N ASP A 242 10.56 9.19 21.91
CA ASP A 242 11.03 8.12 22.78
C ASP A 242 10.32 6.79 22.55
N ASN A 243 9.06 6.84 22.15
CA ASN A 243 8.25 5.64 21.82
C ASN A 243 7.24 5.97 20.72
N LEU A 244 6.48 4.97 20.28
CA LEU A 244 5.57 5.11 19.16
C LEU A 244 4.41 6.07 19.45
N ALA A 245 3.88 6.07 20.68
CA ALA A 245 2.81 6.98 21.09
C ALA A 245 3.30 8.44 21.12
N ASP A 246 4.48 8.70 21.72
CA ASP A 246 5.14 10.00 21.74
C ASP A 246 5.45 10.52 20.33
N ALA A 247 5.85 9.62 19.43
CA ALA A 247 6.09 9.95 18.03
C ALA A 247 4.83 10.41 17.29
N ALA A 248 3.72 9.69 17.48
CA ALA A 248 2.43 10.04 16.90
C ALA A 248 1.90 11.35 17.46
N GLU A 249 1.95 11.56 18.78
CA GLU A 249 1.53 12.80 19.40
C GLU A 249 2.32 14.00 18.86
N LYS A 250 3.66 13.86 18.79
CA LYS A 250 4.54 14.94 18.31
C LYS A 250 4.30 15.28 16.85
N VAL A 251 4.16 14.29 15.96
CA VAL A 251 3.95 14.57 14.54
C VAL A 251 2.58 15.19 14.29
N VAL A 252 1.52 14.66 14.92
CA VAL A 252 0.17 15.21 14.79
C VAL A 252 0.09 16.65 15.33
N LYS A 253 0.75 16.90 16.46
CA LYS A 253 0.85 18.26 17.00
C LYS A 253 1.61 19.19 16.06
N ALA A 254 2.77 18.77 15.55
CA ALA A 254 3.59 19.59 14.66
C ALA A 254 2.88 19.94 13.34
N VAL A 255 2.12 19.00 12.76
CA VAL A 255 1.28 19.24 11.58
C VAL A 255 0.20 20.29 11.90
N ARG A 256 -0.51 20.18 13.02
CA ARG A 256 -1.54 21.15 13.42
C ARG A 256 -1.01 22.55 13.73
N GLU A 257 0.24 22.67 14.15
CA GLU A 257 0.89 23.97 14.43
C GLU A 257 1.46 24.60 13.16
N ALA A 258 1.71 23.82 12.11
CA ALA A 258 2.22 24.28 10.82
C ALA A 258 1.11 24.72 9.84
N ALA A 259 -0.12 24.20 10.01
CA ALA A 259 -1.32 24.56 9.24
C ALA A 259 -1.91 25.91 9.73
#